data_850fe5fb8af29984ac1bcd2369fca02b
#
_entry.id   850fe5fb8af29984ac1bcd2369fca02b
#
_cell.length_a   1.000
_cell.length_b   1.000
_cell.length_c   1.000
_cell.angle_alpha   90.00
_cell.angle_beta   90.00
_cell.angle_gamma   90.00
#
_symmetry.space_group_name_H-M   'P 1'
#
loop_
_entity.id
_entity.type
_entity.pdbx_description
1 polymer ?
#
loop_
_entity_poly.entity_id
_entity_poly.type
_entity_poly.pdbx_seq_one_letter_code
_entity_poly.pdbx_strand_id
1 'polypeptide(L)'
;MEFEITKTAKRNIYILLAIGLILTLVGVLTGMESHHFVTRLLTNGLIDSFFFFAMGLGALFFLSLAYATETGWYAAVKRVIEAVAGFLPFGMALMGVVLVVITALDGAHVYQWMDPEVVSHDPIIQGKTAYLNPTFFWIRTIVYFACYFIFLRGFRKRSLEEDKVGGTDLHFMNYKNCLLYTSDAADEW
;
A
#
# COMPACT_ATOMS: atom_id res chain seq x y z
N MET A 1 27.32 3.54 -12.22
CA MET A 1 27.73 2.55 -11.22
C MET A 1 26.60 1.53 -11.11
N GLU A 2 26.82 0.29 -11.53
CA GLU A 2 25.90 -0.80 -11.22
C GLU A 2 26.03 -1.13 -9.72
N PHE A 3 24.93 -1.08 -9.00
CA PHE A 3 24.91 -1.43 -7.59
C PHE A 3 24.81 -2.95 -7.46
N GLU A 4 25.93 -3.59 -7.16
CA GLU A 4 25.98 -5.03 -6.90
C GLU A 4 25.82 -5.31 -5.39
N ILE A 5 24.79 -6.09 -5.05
CA ILE A 5 24.60 -6.54 -3.67
C ILE A 5 25.73 -7.51 -3.31
N THR A 6 26.52 -7.18 -2.28
CA THR A 6 27.63 -7.98 -1.79
C THR A 6 27.16 -9.41 -1.44
N LYS A 7 28.00 -10.43 -1.69
CA LYS A 7 27.70 -11.84 -1.36
C LYS A 7 27.32 -12.02 0.12
N THR A 8 27.96 -11.28 1.02
CA THR A 8 27.66 -11.29 2.46
C THR A 8 26.25 -10.74 2.74
N ALA A 9 25.86 -9.66 2.07
CA ALA A 9 24.51 -9.09 2.23
C ALA A 9 23.43 -10.07 1.74
N LYS A 10 23.64 -10.70 0.58
CA LYS A 10 22.73 -11.75 0.08
C LYS A 10 22.58 -12.89 1.09
N ARG A 11 23.70 -13.39 1.63
CA ARG A 11 23.68 -14.46 2.65
C ARG A 11 22.89 -14.05 3.88
N ASN A 12 23.11 -12.85 4.40
CA ASN A 12 22.40 -12.34 5.57
C ASN A 12 20.88 -12.23 5.31
N ILE A 13 20.47 -11.78 4.13
CA ILE A 13 19.05 -11.72 3.73
C ILE A 13 18.43 -13.13 3.74
N TYR A 14 19.09 -14.13 3.16
CA TYR A 14 18.58 -15.51 3.17
C TYR A 14 18.49 -16.11 4.58
N ILE A 15 19.46 -15.80 5.46
CA ILE A 15 19.43 -16.24 6.86
C ILE A 15 18.22 -15.60 7.58
N LEU A 16 18.00 -14.30 7.42
CA LEU A 16 16.87 -13.62 8.02
C LEU A 16 15.52 -14.14 7.49
N LEU A 17 15.44 -14.42 6.19
CA LEU A 17 14.25 -15.04 5.59
C LEU A 17 13.98 -16.44 6.18
N ALA A 18 15.03 -17.27 6.31
CA ALA A 18 14.90 -18.60 6.90
C ALA A 18 14.45 -18.55 8.36
N ILE A 19 15.02 -17.64 9.15
CA ILE A 19 14.63 -17.44 10.56
C ILE A 19 13.16 -16.96 10.62
N GLY A 20 12.77 -15.98 9.81
CA GLY A 20 11.39 -15.50 9.76
C GLY A 20 10.39 -16.59 9.39
N LEU A 21 10.74 -17.44 8.41
CA LEU A 21 9.88 -18.55 7.99
C LEU A 21 9.74 -19.62 9.09
N ILE A 22 10.83 -19.95 9.78
CA ILE A 22 10.80 -20.89 10.91
C ILE A 22 9.94 -20.34 12.04
N LEU A 23 10.12 -19.07 12.42
CA LEU A 23 9.33 -18.45 13.48
C LEU A 23 7.83 -18.40 13.12
N THR A 24 7.50 -18.11 11.86
CA THR A 24 6.12 -18.13 11.38
C THR A 24 5.53 -19.55 11.46
N LEU A 25 6.27 -20.58 11.04
CA LEU A 25 5.84 -21.97 11.15
C LEU A 25 5.60 -22.38 12.61
N VAL A 26 6.53 -22.06 13.49
CA VAL A 26 6.36 -22.33 14.93
C VAL A 26 5.15 -21.62 15.49
N GLY A 27 4.95 -20.34 15.15
CA GLY A 27 3.78 -19.57 15.57
C GLY A 27 2.45 -20.15 15.07
N VAL A 28 2.42 -20.65 13.84
CA VAL A 28 1.25 -21.34 13.28
C VAL A 28 1.00 -22.65 14.03
N LEU A 29 2.01 -23.50 14.18
CA LEU A 29 1.86 -24.81 14.82
C LEU A 29 1.42 -24.70 16.30
N THR A 30 2.00 -23.76 17.04
CA THR A 30 1.64 -23.54 18.46
C THR A 30 0.30 -22.82 18.63
N GLY A 31 -0.14 -22.06 17.62
CA GLY A 31 -1.40 -21.32 17.64
C GLY A 31 -2.63 -22.15 17.26
N MET A 32 -2.47 -23.26 16.55
CA MET A 32 -3.57 -24.06 15.97
C MET A 32 -4.56 -24.60 17.01
N GLU A 33 -4.14 -24.76 18.27
CA GLU A 33 -5.00 -25.25 19.35
C GLU A 33 -5.95 -24.17 19.91
N SER A 34 -5.79 -22.90 19.55
CA SER A 34 -6.63 -21.83 20.07
C SER A 34 -7.90 -21.64 19.24
N HIS A 35 -9.06 -21.50 19.89
CA HIS A 35 -10.37 -21.25 19.24
C HIS A 35 -10.39 -20.02 18.32
N HIS A 36 -9.51 -19.05 18.54
CA HIS A 36 -9.42 -17.81 17.76
C HIS A 36 -8.19 -17.75 16.84
N PHE A 37 -7.59 -18.90 16.52
CA PHE A 37 -6.35 -18.96 15.73
C PHE A 37 -6.48 -18.26 14.37
N VAL A 38 -7.52 -18.61 13.62
CA VAL A 38 -7.75 -18.06 12.26
C VAL A 38 -7.93 -16.54 12.31
N THR A 39 -8.76 -16.05 13.24
CA THR A 39 -8.98 -14.61 13.40
C THR A 39 -7.68 -13.88 13.74
N ARG A 40 -6.89 -14.43 14.66
CA ARG A 40 -5.58 -13.85 15.05
C ARG A 40 -4.60 -13.83 13.87
N LEU A 41 -4.54 -14.92 13.11
CA LEU A 41 -3.67 -15.03 11.94
C LEU A 41 -4.05 -14.00 10.87
N LEU A 42 -5.34 -13.88 10.58
CA LEU A 42 -5.85 -12.92 9.58
C LEU A 42 -5.66 -11.47 10.04
N THR A 43 -5.89 -11.18 11.31
CA THR A 43 -5.69 -9.83 11.86
C THR A 43 -4.21 -9.43 11.82
N ASN A 44 -3.30 -10.32 12.23
CA ASN A 44 -1.87 -10.07 12.14
C ASN A 44 -1.42 -9.90 10.69
N GLY A 45 -1.87 -10.79 9.79
CA GLY A 45 -1.60 -10.67 8.35
C GLY A 45 -2.09 -9.35 7.76
N LEU A 46 -3.26 -8.86 8.22
CA LEU A 46 -3.79 -7.56 7.83
C LEU A 46 -2.90 -6.41 8.30
N ILE A 47 -2.46 -6.44 9.57
CA ILE A 47 -1.58 -5.42 10.14
C ILE A 47 -0.23 -5.39 9.41
N ASP A 48 0.38 -6.55 9.21
CA ASP A 48 1.67 -6.66 8.54
C ASP A 48 1.59 -6.22 7.07
N SER A 49 0.58 -6.68 6.34
CA SER A 49 0.38 -6.28 4.96
C SER A 49 0.09 -4.79 4.81
N PHE A 50 -0.69 -4.22 5.74
CA PHE A 50 -0.94 -2.79 5.80
C PHE A 50 0.33 -1.99 6.08
N PHE A 51 1.20 -2.46 6.98
CA PHE A 51 2.48 -1.81 7.25
C PHE A 51 3.35 -1.68 5.99
N PHE A 52 3.53 -2.77 5.25
CA PHE A 52 4.31 -2.76 4.01
C PHE A 52 3.67 -1.91 2.91
N PHE A 53 2.35 -1.98 2.77
CA PHE A 53 1.59 -1.12 1.87
C PHE A 53 1.73 0.36 2.22
N ALA A 54 1.56 0.71 3.51
CA ALA A 54 1.64 2.09 4.01
C ALA A 54 3.06 2.68 3.83
N MET A 55 4.10 1.88 3.97
CA MET A 55 5.48 2.33 3.71
C MET A 55 5.67 2.76 2.25
N GLY A 56 5.21 1.97 1.29
CA GLY A 56 5.27 2.33 -0.13
C GLY A 56 4.37 3.52 -0.47
N LEU A 57 3.17 3.58 0.12
CA LEU A 57 2.22 4.67 -0.06
C LEU A 57 2.75 5.99 0.54
N GLY A 58 3.39 5.93 1.71
CA GLY A 58 4.02 7.09 2.35
C GLY A 58 5.13 7.67 1.48
N ALA A 59 5.94 6.82 0.85
CA ALA A 59 6.96 7.26 -0.10
C ALA A 59 6.34 7.91 -1.35
N LEU A 60 5.27 7.34 -1.90
CA LEU A 60 4.53 7.93 -3.02
C LEU A 60 3.93 9.29 -2.64
N PHE A 61 3.31 9.38 -1.46
CA PHE A 61 2.78 10.63 -0.92
C PHE A 61 3.86 11.70 -0.78
N PHE A 62 5.02 11.33 -0.23
CA PHE A 62 6.15 12.25 -0.07
C PHE A 62 6.66 12.77 -1.44
N LEU A 63 6.75 11.90 -2.44
CA LEU A 63 7.09 12.32 -3.81
C LEU A 63 6.07 13.31 -4.36
N SER A 64 4.79 13.02 -4.21
CA SER A 64 3.71 13.90 -4.66
C SER A 64 3.77 15.27 -3.98
N LEU A 65 4.00 15.28 -2.66
CA LEU A 65 4.16 16.51 -1.89
C LEU A 65 5.39 17.32 -2.35
N ALA A 66 6.52 16.65 -2.57
CA ALA A 66 7.75 17.29 -3.03
C ALA A 66 7.59 17.93 -4.42
N TYR A 67 6.85 17.29 -5.32
CA TYR A 67 6.51 17.88 -6.62
C TYR A 67 5.53 19.05 -6.47
N ALA A 68 4.50 18.93 -5.64
CA ALA A 68 3.49 19.97 -5.45
C ALA A 68 4.04 21.24 -4.78
N THR A 69 5.04 21.09 -3.91
CA THR A 69 5.66 22.22 -3.20
C THR A 69 6.93 22.76 -3.88
N GLU A 70 7.31 22.22 -5.04
CA GLU A 70 8.53 22.63 -5.80
C GLU A 70 9.80 22.71 -4.93
N THR A 71 9.93 21.82 -3.94
CA THR A 71 11.07 21.82 -3.02
C THR A 71 12.35 21.35 -3.70
N GLY A 72 13.39 22.18 -3.74
CA GLY A 72 14.66 21.82 -4.38
C GLY A 72 15.51 20.80 -3.63
N TRP A 73 15.42 20.76 -2.29
CA TRP A 73 16.26 19.88 -1.46
C TRP A 73 15.96 18.38 -1.61
N TYR A 74 14.75 18.02 -2.01
CA TYR A 74 14.38 16.60 -2.19
C TYR A 74 15.14 15.92 -3.32
N ALA A 75 15.71 16.69 -4.26
CA ALA A 75 16.47 16.16 -5.40
C ALA A 75 17.62 15.24 -4.95
N ALA A 76 18.25 15.52 -3.81
CA ALA A 76 19.31 14.70 -3.24
C ALA A 76 18.84 13.31 -2.79
N VAL A 77 17.59 13.18 -2.32
CA VAL A 77 17.02 11.94 -1.79
C VAL A 77 15.96 11.31 -2.71
N LYS A 78 15.61 11.98 -3.81
CA LYS A 78 14.57 11.59 -4.77
C LYS A 78 14.67 10.11 -5.14
N ARG A 79 15.85 9.63 -5.49
CA ARG A 79 16.07 8.25 -5.95
C ARG A 79 15.81 7.21 -4.86
N VAL A 80 16.15 7.52 -3.63
CA VAL A 80 15.89 6.62 -2.49
C VAL A 80 14.38 6.51 -2.25
N ILE A 81 13.68 7.63 -2.29
CA ILE A 81 12.22 7.67 -2.10
C ILE A 81 11.50 6.95 -3.25
N GLU A 82 11.94 7.15 -4.50
CA GLU A 82 11.43 6.43 -5.68
C GLU A 82 11.64 4.91 -5.57
N ALA A 83 12.78 4.49 -5.02
CA ALA A 83 13.06 3.06 -4.79
C ALA A 83 12.09 2.47 -3.76
N VAL A 84 11.83 3.18 -2.65
CA VAL A 84 10.86 2.76 -1.63
C VAL A 84 9.44 2.77 -2.20
N ALA A 85 9.05 3.82 -2.93
CA ALA A 85 7.76 3.88 -3.61
C ALA A 85 7.59 2.74 -4.63
N GLY A 86 8.68 2.30 -5.28
CA GLY A 86 8.69 1.16 -6.19
C GLY A 86 8.30 -0.17 -5.56
N PHE A 87 8.32 -0.27 -4.22
CA PHE A 87 7.82 -1.42 -3.47
C PHE A 87 6.28 -1.46 -3.35
N LEU A 88 5.61 -0.33 -3.58
CA LEU A 88 4.16 -0.19 -3.42
C LEU A 88 3.32 -1.29 -4.13
N PRO A 89 3.61 -1.70 -5.40
CA PRO A 89 2.85 -2.76 -6.05
C PRO A 89 2.90 -4.10 -5.31
N PHE A 90 4.03 -4.41 -4.68
CA PHE A 90 4.18 -5.62 -3.86
C PHE A 90 3.37 -5.51 -2.57
N GLY A 91 3.40 -4.34 -1.91
CA GLY A 91 2.56 -4.06 -0.75
C GLY A 91 1.06 -4.16 -1.09
N MET A 92 0.63 -3.61 -2.23
CA MET A 92 -0.75 -3.73 -2.71
C MET A 92 -1.14 -5.19 -2.99
N ALA A 93 -0.26 -5.97 -3.63
CA ALA A 93 -0.52 -7.37 -3.90
C ALA A 93 -0.67 -8.18 -2.60
N LEU A 94 0.26 -7.98 -1.64
CA LEU A 94 0.21 -8.64 -0.33
C LEU A 94 -1.08 -8.28 0.41
N MET A 95 -1.40 -6.99 0.51
CA MET A 95 -2.63 -6.50 1.12
C MET A 95 -3.88 -7.06 0.41
N GLY A 96 -3.89 -7.08 -0.93
CA GLY A 96 -4.97 -7.62 -1.73
C GLY A 96 -5.21 -9.11 -1.44
N VAL A 97 -4.16 -9.93 -1.35
CA VAL A 97 -4.27 -11.35 -1.00
C VAL A 97 -4.89 -11.53 0.38
N VAL A 98 -4.41 -10.79 1.38
CA VAL A 98 -4.96 -10.87 2.75
C VAL A 98 -6.43 -10.46 2.78
N LEU A 99 -6.82 -9.38 2.07
CA LEU A 99 -8.21 -8.95 1.99
C LEU A 99 -9.10 -10.00 1.29
N VAL A 100 -8.59 -10.65 0.22
CA VAL A 100 -9.32 -11.75 -0.45
C VAL A 100 -9.53 -12.92 0.51
N VAL A 101 -8.50 -13.32 1.26
CA VAL A 101 -8.61 -14.42 2.23
C VAL A 101 -9.61 -14.06 3.34
N ILE A 102 -9.56 -12.85 3.88
CA ILE A 102 -10.53 -12.39 4.90
C ILE A 102 -11.95 -12.47 4.35
N THR A 103 -12.20 -11.95 3.15
CA THR A 103 -13.55 -11.94 2.56
C THR A 103 -14.03 -13.33 2.14
N ALA A 104 -13.13 -14.23 1.72
CA ALA A 104 -13.45 -15.59 1.32
C ALA A 104 -13.78 -16.52 2.51
N LEU A 105 -13.26 -16.23 3.70
CA LEU A 105 -13.55 -16.95 4.93
C LEU A 105 -14.73 -16.33 5.71
N ASP A 106 -15.73 -15.82 5.00
CA ASP A 106 -16.95 -15.17 5.51
C ASP A 106 -16.68 -13.99 6.45
N GLY A 107 -15.60 -13.25 6.18
CA GLY A 107 -15.22 -12.08 6.96
C GLY A 107 -14.90 -12.37 8.42
N ALA A 108 -14.93 -13.61 8.78
CA ALA A 108 -14.92 -14.26 10.07
C ALA A 108 -14.38 -13.36 11.18
N HIS A 109 -15.24 -12.58 11.77
CA HIS A 109 -14.95 -11.82 12.99
C HIS A 109 -13.85 -10.74 12.88
N VAL A 110 -13.28 -10.50 11.68
CA VAL A 110 -12.32 -9.41 11.44
C VAL A 110 -13.07 -8.11 11.14
N TYR A 111 -14.10 -8.19 10.28
CA TYR A 111 -14.95 -7.05 9.92
C TYR A 111 -16.38 -7.30 10.38
N GLN A 112 -16.79 -6.67 11.47
CA GLN A 112 -18.12 -6.81 12.07
C GLN A 112 -19.26 -6.46 11.09
N TRP A 113 -19.04 -5.54 10.15
CA TRP A 113 -20.03 -5.18 9.13
C TRP A 113 -20.24 -6.24 8.04
N MET A 114 -19.42 -7.27 8.00
CA MET A 114 -19.60 -8.46 7.12
C MET A 114 -20.42 -9.55 7.78
N ASP A 115 -20.66 -9.49 9.10
CA ASP A 115 -21.42 -10.46 9.85
C ASP A 115 -22.93 -10.08 9.82
N PRO A 116 -23.82 -10.88 9.18
CA PRO A 116 -25.24 -10.59 9.11
C PRO A 116 -25.93 -10.53 10.49
N GLU A 117 -25.45 -11.32 11.46
CA GLU A 117 -25.99 -11.29 12.82
C GLU A 117 -25.69 -9.95 13.51
N VAL A 118 -24.46 -9.49 13.45
CA VAL A 118 -24.06 -8.20 14.02
C VAL A 118 -24.78 -7.05 13.33
N VAL A 119 -24.87 -7.09 12.01
CA VAL A 119 -25.58 -6.06 11.21
C VAL A 119 -27.07 -5.99 11.60
N SER A 120 -27.71 -7.13 11.90
CA SER A 120 -29.14 -7.15 12.25
C SER A 120 -29.44 -6.54 13.63
N HIS A 121 -28.46 -6.50 14.53
CA HIS A 121 -28.62 -6.03 15.90
C HIS A 121 -28.04 -4.61 16.15
N ASP A 122 -27.21 -4.10 15.25
CA ASP A 122 -26.59 -2.78 15.40
C ASP A 122 -27.21 -1.73 14.44
N PRO A 123 -28.01 -0.79 14.97
CA PRO A 123 -28.65 0.25 14.16
C PRO A 123 -27.64 1.18 13.46
N ILE A 124 -26.43 1.34 14.04
CA ILE A 124 -25.39 2.21 13.47
C ILE A 124 -24.81 1.57 12.21
N ILE A 125 -24.55 0.25 12.24
CA ILE A 125 -24.06 -0.47 11.09
C ILE A 125 -25.14 -0.57 10.01
N GLN A 126 -26.41 -0.81 10.40
CA GLN A 126 -27.56 -0.81 9.48
C GLN A 126 -27.67 0.49 8.68
N GLY A 127 -27.52 1.63 9.35
CA GLY A 127 -27.56 2.94 8.69
C GLY A 127 -26.43 3.17 7.68
N LYS A 128 -25.37 2.35 7.73
CA LYS A 128 -24.20 2.46 6.85
C LYS A 128 -24.08 1.34 5.81
N THR A 129 -25.05 0.47 5.69
CA THR A 129 -25.00 -0.70 4.77
C THR A 129 -24.83 -0.30 3.30
N ALA A 130 -25.31 0.87 2.89
CA ALA A 130 -25.09 1.41 1.55
C ALA A 130 -23.58 1.60 1.25
N TYR A 131 -22.78 1.95 2.27
CA TYR A 131 -21.33 2.17 2.16
C TYR A 131 -20.52 0.96 2.61
N LEU A 132 -20.97 0.26 3.67
CA LEU A 132 -20.33 -0.90 4.27
C LEU A 132 -20.97 -2.18 3.73
N ASN A 133 -20.71 -2.50 2.47
CA ASN A 133 -21.09 -3.77 1.86
C ASN A 133 -19.89 -4.35 1.07
N PRO A 134 -19.78 -5.69 0.93
CA PRO A 134 -18.63 -6.33 0.29
C PRO A 134 -18.40 -5.87 -1.14
N THR A 135 -19.46 -5.67 -1.92
CA THR A 135 -19.36 -5.24 -3.32
C THR A 135 -18.74 -3.86 -3.44
N PHE A 136 -19.26 -2.90 -2.69
CA PHE A 136 -18.75 -1.52 -2.72
C PHE A 136 -17.35 -1.41 -2.11
N PHE A 137 -17.05 -2.23 -1.09
CA PHE A 137 -15.70 -2.34 -0.51
C PHE A 137 -14.67 -2.74 -1.58
N TRP A 138 -14.95 -3.77 -2.38
CA TRP A 138 -14.04 -4.24 -3.42
C TRP A 138 -13.91 -3.25 -4.57
N ILE A 139 -15.01 -2.65 -5.04
CA ILE A 139 -14.96 -1.61 -6.07
C ILE A 139 -14.04 -0.47 -5.61
N ARG A 140 -14.23 0.04 -4.42
CA ARG A 140 -13.42 1.11 -3.83
C ARG A 140 -11.95 0.72 -3.70
N THR A 141 -11.66 -0.48 -3.20
CA THR A 141 -10.30 -0.98 -3.05
C THR A 141 -9.58 -1.07 -4.40
N ILE A 142 -10.25 -1.60 -5.42
CA ILE A 142 -9.68 -1.69 -6.78
C ILE A 142 -9.42 -0.30 -7.35
N VAL A 143 -10.36 0.63 -7.20
CA VAL A 143 -10.19 2.01 -7.67
C VAL A 143 -8.99 2.67 -7.01
N TYR A 144 -8.84 2.57 -5.68
CA TYR A 144 -7.69 3.14 -4.98
C TYR A 144 -6.37 2.51 -5.41
N PHE A 145 -6.30 1.18 -5.51
CA PHE A 145 -5.09 0.49 -5.96
C PHE A 145 -4.72 0.88 -7.39
N ALA A 146 -5.71 0.98 -8.29
CA ALA A 146 -5.49 1.44 -9.65
C ALA A 146 -4.95 2.88 -9.69
N CYS A 147 -5.54 3.79 -8.92
CA CYS A 147 -5.05 5.17 -8.81
C CYS A 147 -3.60 5.22 -8.33
N TYR A 148 -3.27 4.55 -7.22
CA TYR A 148 -1.90 4.55 -6.70
C TYR A 148 -0.90 3.97 -7.70
N PHE A 149 -1.28 2.90 -8.40
CA PHE A 149 -0.43 2.29 -9.41
C PHE A 149 -0.18 3.19 -10.62
N ILE A 150 -1.21 3.89 -11.10
CA ILE A 150 -1.12 4.83 -12.22
C ILE A 150 -0.21 6.01 -11.85
N PHE A 151 -0.40 6.60 -10.66
CA PHE A 151 0.44 7.70 -10.19
C PHE A 151 1.89 7.27 -10.03
N LEU A 152 2.14 6.13 -9.37
CA LEU A 152 3.49 5.60 -9.21
C LEU A 152 4.19 5.40 -10.56
N ARG A 153 3.52 4.75 -11.50
CA ARG A 153 4.08 4.54 -12.85
C ARG A 153 4.34 5.85 -13.57
N GLY A 154 3.40 6.79 -13.46
CA GLY A 154 3.52 8.10 -14.06
C GLY A 154 4.74 8.86 -13.56
N PHE A 155 4.92 8.96 -12.24
CA PHE A 155 6.07 9.64 -11.64
C PHE A 155 7.38 8.95 -12.00
N ARG A 156 7.45 7.64 -11.87
CA ARG A 156 8.66 6.88 -12.17
C ARG A 156 9.07 6.97 -13.64
N LYS A 157 8.10 6.87 -14.55
CA LYS A 157 8.38 6.97 -16.00
C LYS A 157 8.97 8.33 -16.34
N ARG A 158 8.31 9.42 -15.91
CA ARG A 158 8.77 10.78 -16.17
C ARG A 158 10.11 11.10 -15.50
N SER A 159 10.31 10.61 -14.28
CA SER A 159 11.59 10.78 -13.58
C SER A 159 12.76 10.08 -14.29
N LEU A 160 12.54 8.91 -14.87
CA LEU A 160 13.56 8.19 -15.66
C LEU A 160 13.78 8.83 -17.04
N GLU A 161 12.76 9.45 -17.62
CA GLU A 161 12.88 10.21 -18.88
C GLU A 161 13.63 11.51 -18.64
N GLU A 162 13.38 12.20 -17.54
CA GLU A 162 14.09 13.42 -17.12
C GLU A 162 15.60 13.21 -17.03
N ASP A 163 16.05 12.05 -16.53
CA ASP A 163 17.48 11.70 -16.48
C ASP A 163 18.14 11.56 -17.85
N LYS A 164 17.36 11.18 -18.87
CA LYS A 164 17.89 10.94 -20.23
C LYS A 164 17.91 12.19 -21.09
N VAL A 165 16.85 12.99 -20.99
CA VAL A 165 16.63 14.15 -21.86
C VAL A 165 17.22 15.42 -21.23
N GLY A 166 17.27 15.48 -19.90
CA GLY A 166 17.57 16.71 -19.17
C GLY A 166 16.45 17.73 -19.31
N GLY A 167 16.55 18.84 -18.59
CA GLY A 167 15.56 19.92 -18.64
C GLY A 167 14.50 19.82 -17.53
N THR A 168 13.65 20.83 -17.45
CA THR A 168 12.64 20.98 -16.38
C THR A 168 11.22 20.66 -16.82
N ASP A 169 10.98 20.39 -18.11
CA ASP A 169 9.64 20.22 -18.66
C ASP A 169 8.88 19.03 -18.06
N LEU A 170 9.57 17.90 -17.86
CA LEU A 170 8.99 16.70 -17.26
C LEU A 170 8.72 16.91 -15.76
N HIS A 171 9.53 17.70 -15.08
CA HIS A 171 9.30 18.13 -13.71
C HIS A 171 8.01 18.95 -13.59
N PHE A 172 7.80 19.93 -14.47
CA PHE A 172 6.56 20.71 -14.53
C PHE A 172 5.34 19.86 -14.88
N MET A 173 5.48 18.81 -15.69
CA MET A 173 4.39 17.87 -15.94
C MET A 173 4.03 17.08 -14.66
N ASN A 174 5.00 16.69 -13.85
CA ASN A 174 4.73 16.06 -12.55
C ASN A 174 4.04 17.02 -11.60
N TYR A 175 4.52 18.26 -11.52
CA TYR A 175 3.91 19.34 -10.77
C TYR A 175 2.44 19.54 -11.16
N LYS A 176 2.13 19.74 -12.43
CA LYS A 176 0.77 19.89 -12.93
C LYS A 176 -0.13 18.70 -12.56
N ASN A 177 0.37 17.47 -12.68
CA ASN A 177 -0.41 16.28 -12.33
C ASN A 177 -0.70 16.17 -10.82
N CYS A 178 0.21 16.67 -9.98
CA CYS A 178 -0.03 16.75 -8.53
C CYS A 178 -1.05 17.85 -8.18
N LEU A 179 -1.06 18.95 -8.97
CA LEU A 179 -1.96 20.08 -8.76
C LEU A 179 -3.32 19.91 -9.42
N LEU A 180 -3.52 18.97 -10.33
CA LEU A 180 -4.83 18.72 -10.96
C LEU A 180 -5.97 18.54 -9.95
N TYR A 181 -5.64 18.17 -8.71
CA TYR A 181 -6.59 18.05 -7.62
C TYR A 181 -6.76 19.36 -6.81
N THR A 182 -5.79 20.28 -6.87
CA THR A 182 -5.79 21.51 -6.05
C THR A 182 -6.10 22.78 -6.83
N SER A 183 -5.85 22.81 -8.15
CA SER A 183 -6.08 24.01 -8.97
C SER A 183 -7.57 24.29 -9.18
N ASP A 184 -8.40 23.26 -9.23
CA ASP A 184 -9.86 23.40 -9.39
C ASP A 184 -10.54 24.02 -8.15
N ALA A 185 -9.87 23.95 -6.98
CA ALA A 185 -10.39 24.54 -5.74
C ALA A 185 -9.89 25.97 -5.48
N ALA A 186 -8.84 26.41 -6.18
CA ALA A 186 -8.23 27.73 -5.97
C ALA A 186 -8.71 28.79 -6.96
N ASP A 187 -9.28 28.38 -8.10
CA ASP A 187 -9.81 29.29 -9.13
C ASP A 187 -11.26 29.72 -8.89
N GLU A 188 -11.90 29.21 -7.82
CA GLU A 188 -13.29 29.55 -7.44
C GLU A 188 -13.41 30.65 -6.36
N TRP A 189 -12.33 31.44 -6.09
CA TRP A 189 -12.39 32.57 -5.15
C TRP A 189 -11.98 33.88 -5.79
#